data_d851924862accc13f19993406879dc8a
#
_entry.id   d851924862accc13f19993406879dc8a
#
_cell.length_a   1.000
_cell.length_b   1.000
_cell.length_c   1.000
_cell.angle_alpha   90.00
_cell.angle_beta   90.00
_cell.angle_gamma   90.00
#
_symmetry.space_group_name_H-M   'P 1'
#
loop_
_entity.id
_entity.type
_entity.pdbx_description
1 polymer ?
#
loop_
_entity_poly.entity_id
_entity_poly.type
_entity_poly.pdbx_seq_one_letter_code
_entity_poly.pdbx_strand_id
1 'polypeptide(L)'
;MQTLTQRRSVPVDAAKTAAIFGTLLIHASAAGGFAGAPGSFGWTSALFWNCLLRSAVPVFFLCSGALLLPPEKEVTVRRVWTKYIPRILAALLFWAAAYEGVELLRGWRAAGVLERTALRQAALNLVLFHHKNHLYYLHIILLVYAVLPLTRRLVAAADRRLLNYALGIWFVLGCLAPTLKFFPPLSLVGGIPAQYPINLTWCAVGYGVLGDVLTQEAPRHRPRTFVWLYLAGTALTFGLTLAASVKTGALYQVFLQGSAPGVCLQAAGLYGFCATRWQNRDRWPMAETVSNASFCIYLTHLFFLDFLAGRGLSAGTLPPVWGVPVLVAAAFGGGFLVWLVLRRVPVVKTYLI
;
A
#
# COMPACT_ATOMS: atom_id res chain seq x y z
N MET A 1 -16.50 -28.97 -21.29
CA MET A 1 -16.26 -27.56 -20.88
C MET A 1 -14.89 -27.55 -20.19
N GLN A 2 -13.84 -27.20 -20.91
CA GLN A 2 -12.52 -27.00 -20.31
C GLN A 2 -12.59 -25.77 -19.40
N THR A 3 -12.35 -25.96 -18.11
CA THR A 3 -12.10 -24.87 -17.17
C THR A 3 -10.84 -24.16 -17.66
N LEU A 4 -11.01 -22.99 -18.29
CA LEU A 4 -9.92 -22.07 -18.58
C LEU A 4 -9.27 -21.74 -17.24
N THR A 5 -8.21 -22.45 -16.90
CA THR A 5 -7.33 -22.08 -15.80
C THR A 5 -6.83 -20.68 -16.09
N GLN A 6 -7.32 -19.70 -15.36
CA GLN A 6 -6.97 -18.30 -15.53
C GLN A 6 -5.46 -18.16 -15.44
N ARG A 7 -4.82 -17.87 -16.58
CA ARG A 7 -3.35 -17.73 -16.68
C ARG A 7 -2.88 -16.69 -15.69
N ARG A 8 -1.94 -17.06 -14.84
CA ARG A 8 -1.39 -16.17 -13.82
C ARG A 8 -0.64 -14.99 -14.47
N SER A 9 -0.75 -13.79 -13.90
CA SER A 9 -0.10 -12.60 -14.45
C SER A 9 1.25 -12.34 -13.79
N VAL A 10 2.35 -12.65 -14.50
CA VAL A 10 3.72 -12.37 -14.04
C VAL A 10 3.97 -10.88 -13.77
N PRO A 11 3.48 -9.93 -14.58
CA PRO A 11 3.55 -8.50 -14.28
C PRO A 11 2.96 -8.14 -12.91
N VAL A 12 1.79 -8.67 -12.58
CA VAL A 12 1.14 -8.43 -11.29
C VAL A 12 1.93 -9.04 -10.14
N ASP A 13 2.49 -10.24 -10.31
CA ASP A 13 3.32 -10.86 -9.28
C ASP A 13 4.60 -10.07 -9.02
N ALA A 14 5.25 -9.56 -10.06
CA ALA A 14 6.42 -8.70 -9.95
C ALA A 14 6.08 -7.37 -9.25
N ALA A 15 4.98 -6.73 -9.64
CA ALA A 15 4.52 -5.48 -9.02
C ALA A 15 4.17 -5.67 -7.54
N LYS A 16 3.46 -6.74 -7.17
CA LYS A 16 3.19 -7.07 -5.76
C LYS A 16 4.44 -7.37 -4.96
N THR A 17 5.42 -8.04 -5.59
CA THR A 17 6.72 -8.29 -4.95
C THR A 17 7.43 -6.97 -4.64
N ALA A 18 7.51 -6.04 -5.58
CA ALA A 18 8.08 -4.72 -5.33
C ALA A 18 7.28 -3.95 -4.25
N ALA A 19 5.95 -4.01 -4.31
CA ALA A 19 5.07 -3.32 -3.36
C ALA A 19 5.22 -3.82 -1.93
N ILE A 20 5.38 -5.14 -1.70
CA ILE A 20 5.59 -5.62 -0.33
C ILE A 20 6.94 -5.15 0.23
N PHE A 21 8.02 -5.18 -0.55
CA PHE A 21 9.29 -4.60 -0.12
C PHE A 21 9.17 -3.09 0.14
N GLY A 22 8.41 -2.37 -0.68
CA GLY A 22 8.09 -0.95 -0.44
C GLY A 22 7.38 -0.72 0.88
N THR A 23 6.39 -1.53 1.22
CA THR A 23 5.72 -1.46 2.53
C THR A 23 6.71 -1.63 3.69
N LEU A 24 7.60 -2.61 3.59
CA LEU A 24 8.62 -2.86 4.61
C LEU A 24 9.60 -1.68 4.72
N LEU A 25 10.06 -1.13 3.59
CA LEU A 25 10.95 0.05 3.57
C LEU A 25 10.31 1.27 4.23
N ILE A 26 9.04 1.55 3.94
CA ILE A 26 8.28 2.65 4.53
C ILE A 26 8.23 2.52 6.06
N HIS A 27 7.87 1.36 6.57
CA HIS A 27 7.70 1.16 8.01
C HIS A 27 9.04 1.03 8.74
N ALA A 28 10.02 0.33 8.17
CA ALA A 28 11.36 0.20 8.75
C ALA A 28 12.08 1.57 8.85
N SER A 29 12.00 2.40 7.80
CA SER A 29 12.61 3.73 7.80
C SER A 29 11.89 4.72 8.72
N ALA A 30 10.58 4.59 8.89
CA ALA A 30 9.80 5.42 9.80
C ALA A 30 10.03 5.08 11.29
N ALA A 31 10.50 3.88 11.62
CA ALA A 31 10.75 3.42 12.99
C ALA A 31 11.98 4.12 13.60
N GLY A 32 11.79 5.39 14.01
CA GLY A 32 12.83 6.23 14.62
C GLY A 32 13.75 6.97 13.63
N GLY A 33 13.67 6.69 12.33
CA GLY A 33 14.58 7.29 11.33
C GLY A 33 14.41 8.81 11.13
N PHE A 34 13.30 9.36 11.58
CA PHE A 34 12.98 10.79 11.50
C PHE A 34 13.09 11.53 12.85
N ALA A 35 13.72 10.94 13.84
CA ALA A 35 13.93 11.57 15.16
C ALA A 35 15.00 12.67 15.13
N GLY A 36 15.92 12.65 14.17
CA GLY A 36 16.96 13.66 13.99
C GLY A 36 16.49 14.91 13.24
N ALA A 37 17.38 15.89 13.12
CA ALA A 37 17.10 17.12 12.37
C ALA A 37 16.89 16.83 10.88
N PRO A 38 15.83 17.39 10.24
CA PRO A 38 15.64 17.28 8.80
C PRO A 38 16.86 17.78 8.02
N GLY A 39 17.26 17.01 7.00
CA GLY A 39 18.46 17.31 6.21
C GLY A 39 19.75 16.71 6.77
N SER A 40 19.80 16.21 8.01
CA SER A 40 20.95 15.45 8.47
C SER A 40 21.14 14.16 7.66
N PHE A 41 22.35 13.62 7.64
CA PHE A 41 22.68 12.43 6.83
C PHE A 41 21.80 11.22 7.19
N GLY A 42 21.63 10.93 8.49
CA GLY A 42 20.77 9.83 8.95
C GLY A 42 19.30 10.03 8.55
N TRP A 43 18.75 11.23 8.80
CA TRP A 43 17.39 11.58 8.45
C TRP A 43 17.14 11.49 6.93
N THR A 44 18.07 12.05 6.14
CA THR A 44 17.98 12.03 4.66
C THR A 44 18.08 10.61 4.12
N SER A 45 18.94 9.76 4.72
CA SER A 45 19.03 8.34 4.38
C SER A 45 17.75 7.58 4.69
N ALA A 46 17.11 7.85 5.83
CA ALA A 46 15.80 7.28 6.17
C ALA A 46 14.73 7.74 5.17
N LEU A 47 14.73 9.03 4.78
CA LEU A 47 13.80 9.55 3.78
C LEU A 47 14.03 8.92 2.41
N PHE A 48 15.27 8.69 2.00
CA PHE A 48 15.58 8.01 0.74
C PHE A 48 14.93 6.62 0.68
N TRP A 49 15.13 5.79 1.71
CA TRP A 49 14.50 4.46 1.78
C TRP A 49 12.98 4.53 1.84
N ASN A 50 12.43 5.53 2.55
CA ASN A 50 10.98 5.74 2.64
C ASN A 50 10.37 6.10 1.29
N CYS A 51 11.06 6.92 0.48
CA CYS A 51 10.59 7.38 -0.82
C CYS A 51 10.83 6.38 -1.95
N LEU A 52 11.83 5.48 -1.82
CA LEU A 52 12.26 4.58 -2.90
C LEU A 52 11.10 3.75 -3.48
N LEU A 53 10.21 3.25 -2.63
CA LEU A 53 9.01 2.52 -3.05
C LEU A 53 7.77 3.06 -2.32
N ARG A 54 7.66 4.39 -2.23
CA ARG A 54 6.53 5.04 -1.54
C ARG A 54 5.17 4.67 -2.14
N SER A 55 5.15 4.31 -3.40
CA SER A 55 3.96 3.89 -4.14
C SER A 55 3.45 2.47 -3.80
N ALA A 56 3.99 1.81 -2.77
CA ALA A 56 3.64 0.43 -2.41
C ALA A 56 2.12 0.19 -2.34
N VAL A 57 1.39 1.02 -1.57
CA VAL A 57 -0.08 0.88 -1.42
C VAL A 57 -0.82 1.17 -2.72
N PRO A 58 -0.57 2.28 -3.45
CA PRO A 58 -1.12 2.48 -4.80
C PRO A 58 -0.88 1.30 -5.75
N VAL A 59 0.31 0.70 -5.75
CA VAL A 59 0.61 -0.46 -6.61
C VAL A 59 -0.27 -1.66 -6.27
N PHE A 60 -0.60 -1.92 -5.00
CA PHE A 60 -1.57 -2.97 -4.66
C PHE A 60 -2.97 -2.68 -5.21
N PHE A 61 -3.40 -1.40 -5.26
CA PHE A 61 -4.68 -1.03 -5.89
C PHE A 61 -4.61 -1.21 -7.41
N LEU A 62 -3.52 -0.81 -8.08
CA LEU A 62 -3.28 -1.08 -9.50
C LEU A 62 -3.38 -2.59 -9.81
N CYS A 63 -2.70 -3.41 -9.01
CA CYS A 63 -2.76 -4.87 -9.14
C CYS A 63 -4.18 -5.42 -8.95
N SER A 64 -4.96 -4.87 -8.02
CA SER A 64 -6.34 -5.27 -7.78
C SER A 64 -7.22 -4.95 -9.00
N GLY A 65 -7.07 -3.77 -9.58
CA GLY A 65 -7.77 -3.37 -10.80
C GLY A 65 -7.42 -4.28 -11.99
N ALA A 66 -6.13 -4.46 -12.26
CA ALA A 66 -5.64 -5.35 -13.32
C ALA A 66 -6.16 -6.80 -13.22
N LEU A 67 -6.41 -7.28 -12.01
CA LEU A 67 -6.91 -8.64 -11.78
C LEU A 67 -8.44 -8.74 -11.76
N LEU A 68 -9.15 -7.68 -11.39
CA LEU A 68 -10.57 -7.75 -11.08
C LEU A 68 -11.46 -6.99 -12.07
N LEU A 69 -10.93 -6.03 -12.82
CA LEU A 69 -11.71 -5.26 -13.80
C LEU A 69 -11.87 -5.94 -15.16
N PRO A 70 -10.93 -6.78 -15.69
CA PRO A 70 -11.09 -7.39 -17.00
C PRO A 70 -12.44 -8.12 -17.14
N PRO A 71 -13.14 -7.96 -18.30
CA PRO A 71 -14.50 -8.48 -18.50
C PRO A 71 -14.59 -10.00 -18.43
N GLU A 72 -13.51 -10.71 -18.74
CA GLU A 72 -13.44 -12.18 -18.70
C GLU A 72 -13.58 -12.76 -17.29
N LYS A 73 -13.41 -11.93 -16.28
CA LYS A 73 -13.54 -12.36 -14.88
C LYS A 73 -14.97 -12.11 -14.39
N GLU A 74 -15.68 -13.15 -14.05
CA GLU A 74 -16.99 -13.01 -13.46
C GLU A 74 -16.89 -12.50 -12.01
N VAL A 75 -17.30 -11.24 -11.76
CA VAL A 75 -17.40 -10.64 -10.45
C VAL A 75 -18.80 -10.08 -10.25
N THR A 76 -19.67 -10.89 -9.62
CA THR A 76 -21.04 -10.50 -9.31
C THR A 76 -21.12 -9.77 -7.97
N VAL A 77 -22.20 -8.99 -7.76
CA VAL A 77 -22.50 -8.36 -6.45
C VAL A 77 -22.53 -9.43 -5.35
N ARG A 78 -23.20 -10.56 -5.61
CA ARG A 78 -23.27 -11.69 -4.65
C ARG A 78 -21.85 -12.16 -4.27
N ARG A 79 -20.95 -12.35 -5.25
CA ARG A 79 -19.59 -12.83 -5.00
C ARG A 79 -18.76 -11.83 -4.19
N VAL A 80 -18.97 -10.53 -4.39
CA VAL A 80 -18.32 -9.47 -3.59
C VAL A 80 -18.73 -9.60 -2.12
N TRP A 81 -20.03 -9.68 -1.83
CA TRP A 81 -20.56 -9.72 -0.46
C TRP A 81 -20.41 -11.07 0.23
N THR A 82 -20.31 -12.18 -0.52
CA THR A 82 -20.17 -13.51 0.09
C THR A 82 -18.74 -14.02 0.14
N LYS A 83 -17.80 -13.44 -0.62
CA LYS A 83 -16.44 -13.95 -0.71
C LYS A 83 -15.36 -12.88 -0.45
N TYR A 84 -15.42 -11.74 -1.16
CA TYR A 84 -14.29 -10.78 -1.10
C TYR A 84 -14.33 -9.94 0.17
N ILE A 85 -15.46 -9.32 0.48
CA ILE A 85 -15.63 -8.50 1.70
C ILE A 85 -15.46 -9.33 2.98
N PRO A 86 -16.12 -10.49 3.15
CA PRO A 86 -15.95 -11.28 4.37
C PRO A 86 -14.52 -11.75 4.61
N ARG A 87 -13.76 -12.06 3.55
CA ARG A 87 -12.34 -12.44 3.68
C ARG A 87 -11.51 -11.28 4.24
N ILE A 88 -11.66 -10.08 3.68
CA ILE A 88 -10.90 -8.91 4.14
C ILE A 88 -11.32 -8.50 5.55
N LEU A 89 -12.62 -8.54 5.85
CA LEU A 89 -13.15 -8.22 7.17
C LEU A 89 -12.65 -9.21 8.23
N ALA A 90 -12.68 -10.51 7.94
CA ALA A 90 -12.13 -11.53 8.83
C ALA A 90 -10.64 -11.32 9.10
N ALA A 91 -9.84 -11.05 8.05
CA ALA A 91 -8.42 -10.73 8.21
C ALA A 91 -8.23 -9.46 9.05
N LEU A 92 -8.98 -8.39 8.77
CA LEU A 92 -8.90 -7.12 9.51
C LEU A 92 -9.15 -7.33 11.00
N LEU A 93 -10.28 -7.95 11.36
CA LEU A 93 -10.67 -8.16 12.76
C LEU A 93 -9.70 -9.10 13.49
N PHE A 94 -9.29 -10.19 12.84
CA PHE A 94 -8.35 -11.14 13.44
C PHE A 94 -6.99 -10.47 13.73
N TRP A 95 -6.42 -9.79 12.74
CA TRP A 95 -5.10 -9.18 12.92
C TRP A 95 -5.14 -7.93 13.81
N ALA A 96 -6.23 -7.17 13.79
CA ALA A 96 -6.44 -6.09 14.77
C ALA A 96 -6.46 -6.65 16.19
N ALA A 97 -7.23 -7.73 16.45
CA ALA A 97 -7.24 -8.39 17.75
C ALA A 97 -5.87 -8.99 18.15
N ALA A 98 -5.13 -9.54 17.18
CA ALA A 98 -3.79 -10.06 17.43
C ALA A 98 -2.80 -8.95 17.85
N TYR A 99 -2.87 -7.76 17.24
CA TYR A 99 -2.06 -6.60 17.66
C TYR A 99 -2.43 -6.12 19.06
N GLU A 100 -3.72 -5.95 19.36
CA GLU A 100 -4.18 -5.59 20.70
C GLU A 100 -3.75 -6.65 21.75
N GLY A 101 -3.86 -7.94 21.40
CA GLY A 101 -3.42 -9.03 22.27
C GLY A 101 -1.92 -8.99 22.61
N VAL A 102 -1.08 -8.64 21.63
CA VAL A 102 0.38 -8.48 21.86
C VAL A 102 0.65 -7.26 22.76
N GLU A 103 -0.05 -6.14 22.59
CA GLU A 103 0.11 -4.97 23.46
C GLU A 103 -0.35 -5.28 24.89
N LEU A 104 -1.47 -5.99 25.07
CA LEU A 104 -1.92 -6.46 26.38
C LEU A 104 -0.89 -7.39 27.04
N LEU A 105 -0.30 -8.32 26.28
CA LEU A 105 0.74 -9.22 26.78
C LEU A 105 2.01 -8.47 27.21
N ARG A 106 2.40 -7.45 26.44
CA ARG A 106 3.52 -6.57 26.79
C ARG A 106 3.25 -5.81 28.08
N GLY A 107 2.06 -5.20 28.21
CA GLY A 107 1.63 -4.50 29.42
C GLY A 107 1.61 -5.43 30.64
N TRP A 108 1.05 -6.61 30.50
CA TRP A 108 1.04 -7.63 31.58
C TRP A 108 2.45 -8.04 32.00
N ARG A 109 3.35 -8.29 31.07
CA ARG A 109 4.76 -8.64 31.39
C ARG A 109 5.50 -7.51 32.09
N ALA A 110 5.19 -6.26 31.78
CA ALA A 110 5.83 -5.10 32.39
C ALA A 110 5.28 -4.80 33.81
N ALA A 111 3.96 -4.92 34.00
CA ALA A 111 3.28 -4.57 35.25
C ALA A 111 3.02 -5.74 36.18
N GLY A 112 3.18 -7.00 35.73
CA GLY A 112 2.83 -8.21 36.47
C GLY A 112 1.33 -8.46 36.64
N VAL A 113 0.48 -7.53 36.20
CA VAL A 113 -0.98 -7.59 36.32
C VAL A 113 -1.65 -7.15 35.00
N LEU A 114 -2.75 -7.81 34.67
CA LEU A 114 -3.57 -7.40 33.52
C LEU A 114 -4.64 -6.40 33.99
N GLU A 115 -4.41 -5.12 33.69
CA GLU A 115 -5.30 -4.04 34.11
C GLU A 115 -6.64 -4.08 33.34
N ARG A 116 -7.75 -3.88 34.08
CA ARG A 116 -9.10 -3.79 33.47
C ARG A 116 -9.23 -2.62 32.49
N THR A 117 -8.52 -1.52 32.77
CA THR A 117 -8.45 -0.34 31.89
C THR A 117 -7.84 -0.68 30.54
N ALA A 118 -6.75 -1.44 30.51
CA ALA A 118 -6.10 -1.90 29.29
C ALA A 118 -7.00 -2.85 28.47
N LEU A 119 -7.69 -3.79 29.12
CA LEU A 119 -8.66 -4.66 28.46
C LEU A 119 -9.82 -3.88 27.85
N ARG A 120 -10.38 -2.92 28.58
CA ARG A 120 -11.43 -2.03 28.06
C ARG A 120 -10.95 -1.23 26.86
N GLN A 121 -9.73 -0.66 26.94
CA GLN A 121 -9.17 0.11 25.83
C GLN A 121 -8.95 -0.75 24.59
N ALA A 122 -8.41 -1.95 24.73
CA ALA A 122 -8.24 -2.90 23.62
C ALA A 122 -9.60 -3.25 22.96
N ALA A 123 -10.63 -3.52 23.77
CA ALA A 123 -11.97 -3.76 23.25
C ALA A 123 -12.55 -2.53 22.51
N LEU A 124 -12.36 -1.32 23.07
CA LEU A 124 -12.78 -0.09 22.41
C LEU A 124 -12.03 0.16 21.10
N ASN A 125 -10.71 -0.11 21.06
CA ASN A 125 -9.92 0.01 19.82
C ASN A 125 -10.48 -0.89 18.71
N LEU A 126 -10.90 -2.12 19.05
CA LEU A 126 -11.50 -3.04 18.08
C LEU A 126 -12.87 -2.55 17.59
N VAL A 127 -13.75 -2.11 18.50
CA VAL A 127 -15.12 -1.68 18.15
C VAL A 127 -15.14 -0.35 17.43
N LEU A 128 -14.27 0.59 17.82
CA LEU A 128 -14.17 1.93 17.22
C LEU A 128 -13.21 2.00 16.03
N PHE A 129 -12.67 0.87 15.60
CA PHE A 129 -11.72 0.79 14.49
C PHE A 129 -10.44 1.63 14.69
N HIS A 130 -9.98 1.81 15.92
CA HIS A 130 -8.69 2.41 16.26
C HIS A 130 -7.57 1.38 16.16
N HIS A 131 -7.46 0.77 14.99
CA HIS A 131 -6.51 -0.31 14.72
C HIS A 131 -5.09 0.22 14.50
N LYS A 132 -4.11 -0.70 14.53
CA LYS A 132 -2.72 -0.41 14.15
C LYS A 132 -2.70 0.28 12.77
N ASN A 133 -1.98 1.40 12.66
CA ASN A 133 -2.10 2.33 11.53
C ASN A 133 -1.96 1.67 10.14
N HIS A 134 -1.07 0.68 9.97
CA HIS A 134 -0.90 0.03 8.68
C HIS A 134 -2.16 -0.70 8.17
N LEU A 135 -3.06 -1.13 9.07
CA LEU A 135 -4.30 -1.82 8.68
C LEU A 135 -5.31 -0.92 7.93
N TYR A 136 -5.04 0.40 7.82
CA TYR A 136 -5.89 1.33 7.05
C TYR A 136 -6.14 0.88 5.61
N TYR A 137 -5.16 0.20 4.98
CA TYR A 137 -5.32 -0.36 3.63
C TYR A 137 -6.49 -1.36 3.54
N LEU A 138 -6.72 -2.18 4.59
CA LEU A 138 -7.83 -3.13 4.60
C LEU A 138 -9.19 -2.41 4.62
N HIS A 139 -9.30 -1.28 5.30
CA HIS A 139 -10.51 -0.44 5.26
C HIS A 139 -10.75 0.13 3.86
N ILE A 140 -9.68 0.61 3.20
CA ILE A 140 -9.79 1.14 1.84
C ILE A 140 -10.18 0.06 0.84
N ILE A 141 -9.57 -1.14 0.92
CA ILE A 141 -9.87 -2.23 -0.03
C ILE A 141 -11.29 -2.77 0.14
N LEU A 142 -11.89 -2.68 1.34
CA LEU A 142 -13.32 -2.99 1.54
C LEU A 142 -14.22 -2.09 0.68
N LEU A 143 -13.96 -0.78 0.65
CA LEU A 143 -14.69 0.15 -0.22
C LEU A 143 -14.45 -0.16 -1.69
N VAL A 144 -13.18 -0.36 -2.09
CA VAL A 144 -12.84 -0.70 -3.49
C VAL A 144 -13.60 -1.94 -3.94
N TYR A 145 -13.73 -2.97 -3.08
CA TYR A 145 -14.49 -4.16 -3.41
C TYR A 145 -16.02 -3.92 -3.41
N ALA A 146 -16.53 -3.10 -2.49
CA ALA A 146 -17.95 -2.77 -2.45
C ALA A 146 -18.41 -2.10 -3.76
N VAL A 147 -17.62 -1.17 -4.30
CA VAL A 147 -17.93 -0.47 -5.56
C VAL A 147 -17.44 -1.21 -6.81
N LEU A 148 -16.72 -2.32 -6.67
CA LEU A 148 -16.14 -3.07 -7.78
C LEU A 148 -17.15 -3.47 -8.87
N PRO A 149 -18.39 -3.94 -8.58
CA PRO A 149 -19.36 -4.28 -9.62
C PRO A 149 -19.74 -3.07 -10.47
N LEU A 150 -19.84 -1.88 -9.87
CA LEU A 150 -20.16 -0.62 -10.57
C LEU A 150 -18.98 -0.20 -11.42
N THR A 151 -17.77 -0.18 -10.86
CA THR A 151 -16.53 0.18 -11.57
C THR A 151 -16.32 -0.72 -12.78
N ARG A 152 -16.57 -2.02 -12.66
CA ARG A 152 -16.48 -2.97 -13.78
C ARG A 152 -17.44 -2.64 -14.92
N ARG A 153 -18.69 -2.31 -14.59
CA ARG A 153 -19.69 -1.94 -15.60
C ARG A 153 -19.30 -0.67 -16.33
N LEU A 154 -18.79 0.32 -15.58
CA LEU A 154 -18.29 1.56 -16.14
C LEU A 154 -17.12 1.31 -17.09
N VAL A 155 -16.10 0.57 -16.65
CA VAL A 155 -14.91 0.27 -17.47
C VAL A 155 -15.27 -0.57 -18.70
N ALA A 156 -16.19 -1.52 -18.60
CA ALA A 156 -16.63 -2.36 -19.73
C ALA A 156 -17.44 -1.59 -20.78
N ALA A 157 -18.17 -0.55 -20.36
CA ALA A 157 -19.00 0.26 -21.26
C ALA A 157 -18.26 1.47 -21.85
N ALA A 158 -17.18 1.92 -21.21
CA ALA A 158 -16.45 3.11 -21.60
C ALA A 158 -15.46 2.81 -22.76
N ASP A 159 -15.40 3.69 -23.73
CA ASP A 159 -14.32 3.70 -24.71
C ASP A 159 -13.02 4.27 -24.07
N ARG A 160 -11.91 4.17 -24.81
CA ARG A 160 -10.61 4.65 -24.35
C ARG A 160 -10.58 6.15 -24.05
N ARG A 161 -11.31 6.96 -24.82
CA ARG A 161 -11.35 8.42 -24.63
C ARG A 161 -12.05 8.77 -23.33
N LEU A 162 -13.16 8.11 -23.03
CA LEU A 162 -13.91 8.30 -21.79
C LEU A 162 -13.10 7.83 -20.57
N LEU A 163 -12.38 6.70 -20.66
CA LEU A 163 -11.49 6.24 -19.59
C LEU A 163 -10.34 7.22 -19.33
N ASN A 164 -9.71 7.73 -20.36
CA ASN A 164 -8.65 8.73 -20.22
C ASN A 164 -9.18 10.05 -19.63
N TYR A 165 -10.37 10.49 -20.01
CA TYR A 165 -11.04 11.65 -19.42
C TYR A 165 -11.35 11.43 -17.93
N ALA A 166 -11.91 10.27 -17.58
CA ALA A 166 -12.20 9.91 -16.20
C ALA A 166 -10.92 9.84 -15.33
N LEU A 167 -9.84 9.26 -15.87
CA LEU A 167 -8.54 9.23 -15.20
C LEU A 167 -7.92 10.63 -15.07
N GLY A 168 -8.13 11.51 -16.05
CA GLY A 168 -7.73 12.93 -15.99
C GLY A 168 -8.42 13.67 -14.84
N ILE A 169 -9.74 13.57 -14.75
CA ILE A 169 -10.54 14.15 -13.63
C ILE A 169 -10.07 13.54 -12.30
N TRP A 170 -9.95 12.22 -12.24
CA TRP A 170 -9.47 11.53 -11.05
C TRP A 170 -8.08 12.01 -10.62
N PHE A 171 -7.14 12.18 -11.55
CA PHE A 171 -5.80 12.67 -11.23
C PHE A 171 -5.83 14.10 -10.69
N VAL A 172 -6.62 14.98 -11.32
CA VAL A 172 -6.76 16.37 -10.86
C VAL A 172 -7.41 16.43 -9.48
N LEU A 173 -8.56 15.77 -9.29
CA LEU A 173 -9.32 15.86 -8.04
C LEU A 173 -8.81 14.91 -6.96
N GLY A 174 -8.20 13.78 -7.31
CA GLY A 174 -7.73 12.75 -6.38
C GLY A 174 -6.24 12.83 -6.04
N CYS A 175 -5.42 13.44 -6.91
CA CYS A 175 -3.98 13.52 -6.68
C CYS A 175 -3.49 14.97 -6.58
N LEU A 176 -3.80 15.84 -7.54
CA LEU A 176 -3.34 17.22 -7.53
C LEU A 176 -4.04 18.06 -6.46
N ALA A 177 -5.35 18.12 -6.46
CA ALA A 177 -6.12 18.96 -5.55
C ALA A 177 -5.88 18.63 -4.06
N PRO A 178 -5.85 17.35 -3.61
CA PRO A 178 -5.51 17.01 -2.23
C PRO A 178 -4.12 17.45 -1.79
N THR A 179 -3.18 17.55 -2.73
CA THR A 179 -1.81 18.01 -2.44
C THR A 179 -1.73 19.53 -2.48
N LEU A 180 -2.28 20.15 -3.52
CA LEU A 180 -2.17 21.59 -3.76
C LEU A 180 -2.99 22.43 -2.77
N LYS A 181 -4.03 21.86 -2.15
CA LYS A 181 -4.82 22.56 -1.09
C LYS A 181 -3.98 23.04 0.10
N PHE A 182 -2.78 22.50 0.30
CA PHE A 182 -1.86 22.95 1.36
C PHE A 182 -1.00 24.16 0.96
N PHE A 183 -1.08 24.62 -0.29
CA PHE A 183 -0.24 25.69 -0.85
C PHE A 183 -1.10 26.82 -1.42
N PRO A 184 -0.67 28.11 -1.27
CA PRO A 184 -1.30 29.23 -1.97
C PRO A 184 -1.22 29.09 -3.49
N PRO A 185 -2.24 29.50 -4.24
CA PRO A 185 -3.47 30.15 -3.76
C PRO A 185 -4.55 29.18 -3.26
N LEU A 186 -4.42 27.87 -3.50
CA LEU A 186 -5.48 26.89 -3.20
C LEU A 186 -5.75 26.72 -1.71
N SER A 187 -4.74 26.93 -0.84
CA SER A 187 -4.95 26.95 0.62
C SER A 187 -5.84 28.10 1.12
N LEU A 188 -6.05 29.11 0.28
CA LEU A 188 -6.91 30.25 0.58
C LEU A 188 -8.36 30.05 0.09
N VAL A 189 -8.58 29.01 -0.73
CA VAL A 189 -9.91 28.71 -1.26
C VAL A 189 -10.77 28.09 -0.16
N GLY A 190 -11.86 28.79 0.18
CA GLY A 190 -12.90 28.33 1.09
C GLY A 190 -14.19 27.94 0.36
N GLY A 191 -15.18 27.53 1.13
CA GLY A 191 -16.51 27.22 0.62
C GLY A 191 -16.56 25.90 -0.20
N ILE A 192 -17.50 25.83 -1.14
CA ILE A 192 -17.80 24.60 -1.91
C ILE A 192 -16.59 24.05 -2.69
N PRO A 193 -15.75 24.87 -3.37
CA PRO A 193 -14.58 24.34 -4.09
C PRO A 193 -13.58 23.60 -3.21
N ALA A 194 -13.50 23.91 -1.92
CA ALA A 194 -12.64 23.18 -0.99
C ALA A 194 -13.07 21.71 -0.76
N GLN A 195 -14.26 21.33 -1.19
CA GLN A 195 -14.81 19.99 -1.07
C GLN A 195 -14.54 19.11 -2.31
N TYR A 196 -14.08 19.67 -3.44
CA TYR A 196 -13.81 18.93 -4.67
C TYR A 196 -12.70 17.87 -4.55
N PRO A 197 -11.63 18.06 -3.73
CA PRO A 197 -10.60 17.04 -3.58
C PRO A 197 -11.17 15.69 -3.11
N ILE A 198 -10.84 14.64 -3.86
CA ILE A 198 -11.21 13.27 -3.52
C ILE A 198 -10.26 12.78 -2.44
N ASN A 199 -10.77 12.17 -1.36
CA ASN A 199 -9.92 11.58 -0.33
C ASN A 199 -9.23 10.30 -0.81
N LEU A 200 -8.21 9.84 -0.06
CA LEU A 200 -7.40 8.66 -0.41
C LEU A 200 -8.26 7.39 -0.61
N THR A 201 -9.33 7.23 0.15
CA THR A 201 -10.19 6.04 0.09
C THR A 201 -10.88 5.92 -1.27
N TRP A 202 -11.48 7.00 -1.75
CA TRP A 202 -12.09 7.04 -3.09
C TRP A 202 -11.05 7.13 -4.22
N CYS A 203 -9.91 7.78 -3.95
CA CYS A 203 -8.79 7.81 -4.89
C CYS A 203 -8.28 6.40 -5.24
N ALA A 204 -8.38 5.44 -4.32
CA ALA A 204 -8.00 4.05 -4.54
C ALA A 204 -8.79 3.36 -5.66
N VAL A 205 -10.04 3.75 -5.90
CA VAL A 205 -10.88 3.24 -7.02
C VAL A 205 -10.25 3.63 -8.37
N GLY A 206 -9.82 4.88 -8.51
CA GLY A 206 -9.16 5.35 -9.73
C GLY A 206 -7.80 4.67 -9.97
N TYR A 207 -7.05 4.36 -8.91
CA TYR A 207 -5.85 3.50 -9.05
C TYR A 207 -6.23 2.12 -9.62
N GLY A 208 -7.35 1.53 -9.22
CA GLY A 208 -7.83 0.29 -9.81
C GLY A 208 -8.07 0.42 -11.32
N VAL A 209 -8.77 1.48 -11.75
CA VAL A 209 -9.01 1.77 -13.18
C VAL A 209 -7.69 2.00 -13.92
N LEU A 210 -6.77 2.78 -13.34
CA LEU A 210 -5.44 3.02 -13.92
C LEU A 210 -4.65 1.70 -14.10
N GLY A 211 -4.77 0.76 -13.15
CA GLY A 211 -4.12 -0.55 -13.24
C GLY A 211 -4.63 -1.40 -14.40
N ASP A 212 -5.94 -1.42 -14.65
CA ASP A 212 -6.53 -2.07 -15.82
C ASP A 212 -6.06 -1.42 -17.12
N VAL A 213 -6.13 -0.09 -17.21
CA VAL A 213 -5.67 0.69 -18.37
C VAL A 213 -4.19 0.44 -18.65
N LEU A 214 -3.32 0.49 -17.64
CA LEU A 214 -1.89 0.24 -17.82
C LEU A 214 -1.59 -1.20 -18.24
N THR A 215 -2.37 -2.19 -17.78
CA THR A 215 -2.20 -3.57 -18.24
C THR A 215 -2.38 -3.71 -19.75
N GLN A 216 -3.31 -2.94 -20.33
CA GLN A 216 -3.63 -2.97 -21.75
C GLN A 216 -2.70 -2.07 -22.60
N GLU A 217 -2.32 -0.90 -22.07
CA GLU A 217 -1.59 0.12 -22.84
C GLU A 217 -0.07 0.06 -22.65
N ALA A 218 0.43 -0.27 -21.44
CA ALA A 218 1.85 -0.25 -21.18
C ALA A 218 2.67 -1.11 -22.17
N PRO A 219 2.19 -2.30 -22.58
CA PRO A 219 2.89 -3.12 -23.57
C PRO A 219 3.17 -2.46 -24.93
N ARG A 220 2.44 -1.42 -25.26
CA ARG A 220 2.62 -0.64 -26.51
C ARG A 220 3.75 0.39 -26.42
N HIS A 221 4.30 0.60 -25.22
CA HIS A 221 5.35 1.57 -24.93
C HIS A 221 6.68 0.91 -24.61
N ARG A 222 7.76 1.68 -24.68
CA ARG A 222 9.10 1.19 -24.31
C ARG A 222 9.24 1.13 -22.79
N PRO A 223 9.86 0.08 -22.22
CA PRO A 223 10.04 -0.04 -20.76
C PRO A 223 10.72 1.19 -20.13
N ARG A 224 11.68 1.81 -20.84
CA ARG A 224 12.39 3.01 -20.38
C ARG A 224 11.46 4.20 -20.08
N THR A 225 10.33 4.33 -20.78
CA THR A 225 9.33 5.37 -20.49
C THR A 225 8.83 5.26 -19.05
N PHE A 226 8.53 4.06 -18.60
CA PHE A 226 8.05 3.79 -17.26
C PHE A 226 9.17 3.89 -16.20
N VAL A 227 10.41 3.59 -16.57
CA VAL A 227 11.57 3.84 -15.70
C VAL A 227 11.72 5.33 -15.43
N TRP A 228 11.64 6.18 -16.47
CA TRP A 228 11.72 7.64 -16.29
C TRP A 228 10.54 8.17 -15.48
N LEU A 229 9.33 7.65 -15.70
CA LEU A 229 8.16 8.03 -14.92
C LEU A 229 8.33 7.68 -13.43
N TYR A 230 8.86 6.49 -13.15
CA TYR A 230 9.18 6.05 -11.78
C TYR A 230 10.25 6.93 -11.13
N LEU A 231 11.33 7.20 -11.84
CA LEU A 231 12.42 8.03 -11.31
C LEU A 231 11.95 9.48 -11.08
N ALA A 232 11.19 10.06 -12.00
CA ALA A 232 10.61 11.39 -11.84
C ALA A 232 9.67 11.46 -10.63
N GLY A 233 8.77 10.47 -10.47
CA GLY A 233 7.90 10.38 -9.31
C GLY A 233 8.66 10.25 -8.00
N THR A 234 9.72 9.44 -7.97
CA THR A 234 10.59 9.26 -6.80
C THR A 234 11.35 10.55 -6.48
N ALA A 235 11.96 11.19 -7.46
CA ALA A 235 12.68 12.44 -7.30
C ALA A 235 11.78 13.57 -6.81
N LEU A 236 10.57 13.68 -7.37
CA LEU A 236 9.58 14.67 -6.96
C LEU A 236 9.15 14.44 -5.50
N THR A 237 8.80 13.20 -5.14
CA THR A 237 8.40 12.85 -3.78
C THR A 237 9.52 13.10 -2.77
N PHE A 238 10.73 12.64 -3.06
CA PHE A 238 11.88 12.82 -2.20
C PHE A 238 12.28 14.30 -2.07
N GLY A 239 12.46 14.99 -3.20
CA GLY A 239 12.96 16.36 -3.24
C GLY A 239 12.00 17.35 -2.56
N LEU A 240 10.69 17.26 -2.87
CA LEU A 240 9.68 18.13 -2.25
C LEU A 240 9.53 17.83 -0.75
N THR A 241 9.56 16.56 -0.35
CA THR A 241 9.51 16.20 1.07
C THR A 241 10.73 16.72 1.81
N LEU A 242 11.94 16.54 1.27
CA LEU A 242 13.18 17.02 1.88
C LEU A 242 13.16 18.55 2.02
N ALA A 243 12.88 19.27 0.94
CA ALA A 243 12.87 20.73 0.94
C ALA A 243 11.84 21.30 1.93
N ALA A 244 10.62 20.77 1.93
CA ALA A 244 9.58 21.20 2.85
C ALA A 244 9.90 20.84 4.30
N SER A 245 10.50 19.65 4.56
CA SER A 245 10.86 19.23 5.91
C SER A 245 12.00 20.08 6.49
N VAL A 246 13.00 20.41 5.70
CA VAL A 246 14.11 21.32 6.12
C VAL A 246 13.54 22.71 6.45
N LYS A 247 12.61 23.21 5.61
CA LYS A 247 11.97 24.51 5.82
C LYS A 247 11.10 24.55 7.09
N THR A 248 10.38 23.47 7.40
CA THR A 248 9.46 23.42 8.55
C THR A 248 10.10 22.92 9.84
N GLY A 249 11.32 22.37 9.78
CA GLY A 249 11.99 21.77 10.93
C GLY A 249 11.42 20.41 11.36
N ALA A 250 10.49 19.83 10.61
CA ALA A 250 9.82 18.56 10.92
C ALA A 250 9.48 17.78 9.64
N LEU A 251 9.19 16.47 9.74
CA LEU A 251 8.81 15.65 8.59
C LEU A 251 7.50 16.17 7.96
N TYR A 252 7.59 16.71 6.75
CA TYR A 252 6.47 17.23 5.98
C TYR A 252 5.81 16.11 5.14
N GLN A 253 4.69 15.57 5.62
CA GLN A 253 4.12 14.33 5.10
C GLN A 253 3.21 14.49 3.87
N VAL A 254 2.90 15.71 3.42
CA VAL A 254 1.95 15.96 2.33
C VAL A 254 2.35 15.23 1.04
N PHE A 255 3.63 15.26 0.68
CA PHE A 255 4.13 14.62 -0.54
C PHE A 255 4.33 13.10 -0.39
N LEU A 256 4.23 12.57 0.83
CA LEU A 256 4.30 11.15 1.14
C LEU A 256 2.92 10.45 1.13
N GLN A 257 1.84 11.20 0.91
CA GLN A 257 0.50 10.61 0.84
C GLN A 257 0.35 9.71 -0.39
N GLY A 258 -0.40 8.61 -0.25
CA GLY A 258 -0.67 7.69 -1.37
C GLY A 258 -1.40 8.35 -2.56
N SER A 259 -2.03 9.50 -2.34
CA SER A 259 -2.66 10.34 -3.36
C SER A 259 -1.75 11.48 -3.86
N ALA A 260 -0.49 11.62 -3.39
CA ALA A 260 0.38 12.66 -3.91
C ALA A 260 0.79 12.40 -5.37
N PRO A 261 0.90 13.46 -6.21
CA PRO A 261 1.21 13.31 -7.63
C PRO A 261 2.51 12.54 -7.90
N GLY A 262 3.58 12.80 -7.14
CA GLY A 262 4.84 12.07 -7.25
C GLY A 262 4.70 10.58 -6.96
N VAL A 263 3.89 10.22 -5.95
CA VAL A 263 3.58 8.82 -5.60
C VAL A 263 2.72 8.16 -6.68
N CYS A 264 1.78 8.90 -7.29
CA CYS A 264 0.98 8.41 -8.42
C CYS A 264 1.86 8.12 -9.65
N LEU A 265 2.76 9.04 -10.01
CA LEU A 265 3.73 8.85 -11.10
C LEU A 265 4.65 7.64 -10.83
N GLN A 266 5.14 7.51 -9.60
CA GLN A 266 5.95 6.37 -9.20
C GLN A 266 5.17 5.04 -9.32
N ALA A 267 3.91 5.00 -8.89
CA ALA A 267 3.06 3.82 -9.01
C ALA A 267 2.82 3.42 -10.47
N ALA A 268 2.45 4.39 -11.31
CA ALA A 268 2.24 4.18 -12.74
C ALA A 268 3.53 3.72 -13.44
N GLY A 269 4.68 4.32 -13.09
CA GLY A 269 5.99 3.93 -13.59
C GLY A 269 6.37 2.50 -13.20
N LEU A 270 6.26 2.15 -11.92
CA LEU A 270 6.59 0.82 -11.43
C LEU A 270 5.69 -0.26 -12.05
N TYR A 271 4.38 -0.05 -12.02
CA TYR A 271 3.44 -1.01 -12.58
C TYR A 271 3.55 -1.12 -14.10
N GLY A 272 3.65 0.02 -14.80
CA GLY A 272 3.82 0.05 -16.26
C GLY A 272 5.11 -0.62 -16.72
N PHE A 273 6.21 -0.46 -15.97
CA PHE A 273 7.45 -1.21 -16.21
C PHE A 273 7.23 -2.72 -16.09
N CYS A 274 6.58 -3.18 -15.03
CA CYS A 274 6.26 -4.59 -14.86
C CYS A 274 5.38 -5.12 -16.00
N ALA A 275 4.33 -4.39 -16.36
CA ALA A 275 3.40 -4.73 -17.43
C ALA A 275 4.10 -4.83 -18.80
N THR A 276 5.04 -3.93 -19.08
CA THR A 276 5.79 -3.93 -20.35
C THR A 276 6.86 -5.00 -20.39
N ARG A 277 7.64 -5.15 -19.30
CA ARG A 277 8.86 -5.98 -19.28
C ARG A 277 8.54 -7.47 -19.21
N TRP A 278 7.44 -7.85 -18.55
CA TRP A 278 7.12 -9.25 -18.25
C TRP A 278 5.79 -9.74 -18.81
N GLN A 279 5.13 -8.99 -19.72
CA GLN A 279 3.85 -9.37 -20.33
C GLN A 279 3.88 -10.75 -21.03
N ASN A 280 5.01 -11.08 -21.68
CA ASN A 280 5.18 -12.31 -22.45
C ASN A 280 5.87 -13.42 -21.63
N ARG A 281 6.11 -13.19 -20.34
CA ARG A 281 6.72 -14.20 -19.49
C ARG A 281 5.66 -15.13 -18.92
N ASP A 282 5.82 -16.42 -19.17
CA ASP A 282 4.84 -17.42 -18.72
C ASP A 282 4.87 -17.65 -17.22
N ARG A 283 6.06 -17.64 -16.60
CA ARG A 283 6.23 -17.93 -15.19
C ARG A 283 7.48 -17.25 -14.59
N TRP A 284 7.34 -16.82 -13.33
CA TRP A 284 8.46 -16.36 -12.50
C TRP A 284 8.27 -16.89 -11.07
N PRO A 285 8.78 -18.10 -10.74
CA PRO A 285 8.47 -18.79 -9.48
C PRO A 285 8.79 -18.00 -8.22
N MET A 286 9.89 -17.23 -8.21
CA MET A 286 10.24 -16.39 -7.07
C MET A 286 9.23 -15.27 -6.87
N ALA A 287 8.89 -14.50 -7.90
CA ALA A 287 7.88 -13.43 -7.81
C ALA A 287 6.50 -14.01 -7.45
N GLU A 288 6.14 -15.16 -8.00
CA GLU A 288 4.93 -15.90 -7.65
C GLU A 288 4.88 -16.23 -6.15
N THR A 289 5.96 -16.76 -5.60
CA THR A 289 6.04 -17.16 -4.19
C THR A 289 5.92 -15.95 -3.26
N VAL A 290 6.67 -14.88 -3.55
CA VAL A 290 6.61 -13.62 -2.76
C VAL A 290 5.25 -12.94 -2.89
N SER A 291 4.67 -12.89 -4.10
CA SER A 291 3.33 -12.35 -4.33
C SER A 291 2.26 -13.10 -3.54
N ASN A 292 2.35 -14.44 -3.43
CA ASN A 292 1.45 -15.24 -2.62
C ASN A 292 1.63 -14.97 -1.11
N ALA A 293 2.85 -14.73 -0.66
CA ALA A 293 3.16 -14.43 0.73
C ALA A 293 2.87 -12.95 1.10
N SER A 294 2.76 -12.06 0.11
CA SER A 294 2.76 -10.61 0.30
C SER A 294 1.69 -10.12 1.28
N PHE A 295 0.49 -10.69 1.24
CA PHE A 295 -0.59 -10.31 2.13
C PHE A 295 -0.30 -10.71 3.59
N CYS A 296 0.22 -11.92 3.83
CA CYS A 296 0.64 -12.35 5.16
C CYS A 296 1.81 -11.50 5.69
N ILE A 297 2.81 -11.24 4.87
CA ILE A 297 3.95 -10.38 5.23
C ILE A 297 3.44 -8.97 5.59
N TYR A 298 2.54 -8.41 4.77
CA TYR A 298 1.89 -7.12 5.05
C TYR A 298 1.19 -7.10 6.42
N LEU A 299 0.48 -8.16 6.78
CA LEU A 299 -0.25 -8.25 8.05
C LEU A 299 0.66 -8.44 9.27
N THR A 300 1.84 -9.02 9.10
CA THR A 300 2.69 -9.48 10.22
C THR A 300 3.98 -8.68 10.42
N HIS A 301 4.43 -7.91 9.44
CA HIS A 301 5.76 -7.26 9.47
C HIS A 301 5.99 -6.35 10.68
N LEU A 302 4.96 -5.64 11.17
CA LEU A 302 5.13 -4.76 12.32
C LEU A 302 5.39 -5.53 13.62
N PHE A 303 4.92 -6.77 13.78
CA PHE A 303 5.32 -7.58 14.95
C PHE A 303 6.83 -7.74 15.04
N PHE A 304 7.48 -7.95 13.88
CA PHE A 304 8.95 -8.10 13.82
C PHE A 304 9.66 -6.76 13.98
N LEU A 305 9.19 -5.70 13.34
CA LEU A 305 9.77 -4.36 13.51
C LEU A 305 9.62 -3.86 14.96
N ASP A 306 8.45 -4.01 15.57
CA ASP A 306 8.19 -3.63 16.95
C ASP A 306 9.02 -4.48 17.93
N PHE A 307 9.21 -5.79 17.64
CA PHE A 307 10.07 -6.67 18.42
C PHE A 307 11.55 -6.22 18.37
N LEU A 308 12.05 -5.91 17.17
CA LEU A 308 13.42 -5.42 16.97
C LEU A 308 13.61 -4.07 17.65
N ALA A 309 12.67 -3.13 17.49
CA ALA A 309 12.71 -1.83 18.15
C ALA A 309 12.75 -1.96 19.69
N GLY A 310 11.98 -2.89 20.27
CA GLY A 310 12.04 -3.22 21.69
C GLY A 310 13.37 -3.81 22.17
N ARG A 311 14.23 -4.25 21.24
CA ARG A 311 15.62 -4.70 21.51
C ARG A 311 16.65 -3.64 21.17
N GLY A 312 16.24 -2.40 20.90
CA GLY A 312 17.11 -1.31 20.52
C GLY A 312 17.57 -1.33 19.07
N LEU A 313 16.94 -2.12 18.20
CA LEU A 313 17.26 -2.20 16.76
C LEU A 313 16.17 -1.50 15.94
N SER A 314 16.43 -0.24 15.56
CA SER A 314 15.52 0.59 14.78
C SER A 314 16.31 1.51 13.84
N ALA A 315 15.64 2.18 12.91
CA ALA A 315 16.28 3.22 12.08
C ALA A 315 16.71 4.46 12.88
N GLY A 316 16.27 4.58 14.14
CA GLY A 316 16.74 5.64 15.06
C GLY A 316 18.03 5.27 15.80
N THR A 317 18.36 3.99 15.92
CA THR A 317 19.54 3.49 16.64
C THR A 317 20.62 2.94 15.72
N LEU A 318 20.23 2.41 14.56
CA LEU A 318 21.15 1.97 13.51
C LEU A 318 21.30 3.07 12.46
N PRO A 319 22.52 3.26 11.85
CA PRO A 319 22.65 4.15 10.70
C PRO A 319 21.67 3.76 9.58
N PRO A 320 20.71 4.61 9.18
CA PRO A 320 19.62 4.21 8.28
C PRO A 320 20.06 3.72 6.91
N VAL A 321 21.25 4.09 6.47
CA VAL A 321 21.84 3.66 5.17
C VAL A 321 21.82 2.14 5.03
N TRP A 322 22.27 1.41 6.03
CA TRP A 322 22.30 -0.05 6.04
C TRP A 322 21.30 -0.66 7.05
N GLY A 323 20.95 0.07 8.10
CA GLY A 323 20.02 -0.38 9.14
C GLY A 323 18.63 -0.65 8.56
N VAL A 324 18.12 0.23 7.69
CA VAL A 324 16.80 0.00 7.05
C VAL A 324 16.79 -1.28 6.21
N PRO A 325 17.75 -1.55 5.30
CA PRO A 325 17.82 -2.85 4.60
C PRO A 325 17.85 -4.07 5.53
N VAL A 326 18.60 -4.01 6.63
CA VAL A 326 18.67 -5.11 7.62
C VAL A 326 17.32 -5.32 8.29
N LEU A 327 16.64 -4.25 8.74
CA LEU A 327 15.31 -4.32 9.33
C LEU A 327 14.27 -4.87 8.35
N VAL A 328 14.35 -4.47 7.07
CA VAL A 328 13.50 -5.00 6.00
C VAL A 328 13.73 -6.49 5.80
N ALA A 329 14.99 -6.94 5.74
CA ALA A 329 15.31 -8.36 5.58
C ALA A 329 14.78 -9.19 6.75
N ALA A 330 14.92 -8.69 7.98
CA ALA A 330 14.41 -9.37 9.18
C ALA A 330 12.87 -9.42 9.19
N ALA A 331 12.18 -8.31 8.89
CA ALA A 331 10.72 -8.26 8.83
C ALA A 331 10.16 -9.12 7.68
N PHE A 332 10.82 -9.13 6.52
CA PHE A 332 10.48 -9.99 5.40
C PHE A 332 10.65 -11.47 5.77
N GLY A 333 11.81 -11.84 6.31
CA GLY A 333 12.11 -13.23 6.69
C GLY A 333 11.13 -13.74 7.75
N GLY A 334 10.86 -12.94 8.79
CA GLY A 334 9.88 -13.27 9.83
C GLY A 334 8.47 -13.46 9.26
N GLY A 335 7.98 -12.48 8.47
CA GLY A 335 6.65 -12.55 7.85
C GLY A 335 6.53 -13.71 6.84
N PHE A 336 7.60 -14.01 6.11
CA PHE A 336 7.65 -15.14 5.18
C PHE A 336 7.61 -16.49 5.92
N LEU A 337 8.32 -16.62 7.03
CA LEU A 337 8.25 -17.82 7.89
C LEU A 337 6.84 -18.01 8.46
N VAL A 338 6.20 -16.95 8.94
CA VAL A 338 4.80 -17.02 9.38
C VAL A 338 3.91 -17.52 8.25
N TRP A 339 4.07 -16.99 7.03
CA TRP A 339 3.32 -17.46 5.87
C TRP A 339 3.56 -18.95 5.57
N LEU A 340 4.81 -19.44 5.64
CA LEU A 340 5.12 -20.85 5.43
C LEU A 340 4.38 -21.78 6.40
N VAL A 341 4.17 -21.34 7.64
CA VAL A 341 3.42 -22.08 8.66
C VAL A 341 1.92 -21.98 8.40
N LEU A 342 1.40 -20.74 8.31
CA LEU A 342 -0.03 -20.47 8.27
C LEU A 342 -0.70 -20.98 6.98
N ARG A 343 0.01 -21.01 5.87
CA ARG A 343 -0.51 -21.56 4.59
C ARG A 343 -0.88 -23.06 4.65
N ARG A 344 -0.39 -23.77 5.68
CA ARG A 344 -0.71 -25.19 5.88
C ARG A 344 -2.08 -25.42 6.51
N VAL A 345 -2.65 -24.37 7.14
CA VAL A 345 -3.96 -24.43 7.79
C VAL A 345 -5.02 -23.92 6.82
N PRO A 346 -5.93 -24.75 6.27
CA PRO A 346 -6.85 -24.38 5.20
C PRO A 346 -7.71 -23.16 5.49
N VAL A 347 -8.28 -23.07 6.71
CA VAL A 347 -9.13 -21.94 7.14
C VAL A 347 -8.32 -20.65 7.17
N VAL A 348 -7.14 -20.66 7.79
CA VAL A 348 -6.24 -19.52 7.88
C VAL A 348 -5.80 -19.04 6.50
N LYS A 349 -5.39 -19.98 5.64
CA LYS A 349 -5.02 -19.69 4.24
C LYS A 349 -6.15 -19.02 3.46
N THR A 350 -7.39 -19.40 3.73
CA THR A 350 -8.53 -18.91 2.96
C THR A 350 -9.01 -17.53 3.43
N TYR A 351 -8.99 -17.27 4.73
CA TYR A 351 -9.63 -16.09 5.33
C TYR A 351 -8.67 -15.08 5.96
N LEU A 352 -7.46 -15.50 6.37
CA LEU A 352 -6.59 -14.66 7.20
C LEU A 352 -5.26 -14.27 6.55
N ILE A 353 -4.82 -14.96 5.46
CA ILE A 353 -3.56 -14.67 4.76
C ILE A 353 -3.69 -14.72 3.24
#